data_7ac7fac0e6adf9554759567031740172
#
_entry.id   7ac7fac0e6adf9554759567031740172
#
_cell.length_a   1.000
_cell.length_b   1.000
_cell.length_c   1.000
_cell.angle_alpha   90.00
_cell.angle_beta   90.00
_cell.angle_gamma   90.00
#
_symmetry.space_group_name_H-M   'P 1'
#
loop_
_entity.id
_entity.type
_entity.pdbx_description
1 polymer ?
#
loop_
_entity_poly.entity_id
_entity_poly.type
_entity_poly.pdbx_seq_one_letter_code
_entity_poly.pdbx_strand_id
1 'polypeptide(L)'
;MAMIMLSILPQAALSRDIQTAARMDSSFISREEVTENLPVMYRAGHSESAVFKEETITWLGKHDYIVLPGPSEAMNLLAIRKLAPTLFFKNPDMESWYTDELVRFSREDVVQPGWMAIRRSVLPGSLGHTWDDQLSLLSPRERVPNAAEIAWAILVYKKTRDTSLFESKPLARVGSLDRRGSHLYLVRVHGKLFYSGYFDDSETAILGLAAMLK
;
A
#
# COMPACT_ATOMS: atom_id res chain seq x y z
N MET A 1 -26.07 -0.23 48.69
CA MET A 1 -25.34 -1.38 48.18
C MET A 1 -25.75 -1.52 46.73
N ALA A 2 -24.99 -0.92 45.79
CA ALA A 2 -25.28 -0.90 44.37
C ALA A 2 -24.37 -1.89 43.69
N MET A 3 -24.99 -2.90 43.11
CA MET A 3 -24.33 -4.01 42.38
C MET A 3 -24.03 -3.52 40.97
N ILE A 4 -22.76 -3.32 40.65
CA ILE A 4 -22.30 -2.96 39.31
C ILE A 4 -22.34 -4.27 38.48
N MET A 5 -23.28 -4.39 37.53
CA MET A 5 -23.23 -5.41 36.51
C MET A 5 -22.14 -5.04 35.50
N LEU A 6 -20.97 -5.73 35.55
CA LEU A 6 -20.04 -5.77 34.47
C LEU A 6 -20.68 -6.60 33.33
N SER A 7 -21.01 -5.95 32.24
CA SER A 7 -21.36 -6.62 30.99
C SER A 7 -20.14 -7.31 30.42
N ILE A 8 -20.14 -8.64 30.47
CA ILE A 8 -19.14 -9.51 29.87
C ILE A 8 -19.34 -9.42 28.34
N LEU A 9 -18.50 -8.66 27.64
CA LEU A 9 -18.40 -8.73 26.19
C LEU A 9 -17.89 -10.14 25.78
N PRO A 10 -18.34 -10.69 24.66
CA PRO A 10 -17.94 -12.04 24.25
C PRO A 10 -16.44 -12.10 23.92
N GLN A 11 -15.68 -12.72 24.80
CA GLN A 11 -14.23 -12.94 24.70
C GLN A 11 -13.78 -13.68 23.41
N ALA A 12 -14.69 -14.29 22.68
CA ALA A 12 -14.35 -15.07 21.49
C ALA A 12 -14.06 -14.23 20.23
N ALA A 13 -14.56 -12.98 20.14
CA ALA A 13 -14.32 -12.10 19.00
C ALA A 13 -12.97 -11.37 19.14
N LEU A 14 -12.61 -10.93 20.34
CA LEU A 14 -11.34 -10.29 20.65
C LEU A 14 -10.12 -11.22 20.46
N SER A 15 -10.30 -12.55 20.53
CA SER A 15 -9.19 -13.48 20.51
C SER A 15 -8.57 -13.70 19.11
N ARG A 16 -9.34 -13.53 18.01
CA ARG A 16 -8.83 -13.77 16.66
C ARG A 16 -8.01 -12.60 16.12
N ASP A 17 -8.42 -11.37 16.34
CA ASP A 17 -7.72 -10.18 15.86
C ASP A 17 -6.42 -9.94 16.64
N ILE A 18 -6.44 -10.17 17.95
CA ILE A 18 -5.23 -10.11 18.80
C ILE A 18 -4.23 -11.21 18.40
N GLN A 19 -4.69 -12.42 18.08
CA GLN A 19 -3.81 -13.49 17.62
C GLN A 19 -3.24 -13.23 16.23
N THR A 20 -4.01 -12.61 15.34
CA THR A 20 -3.53 -12.21 14.00
C THR A 20 -2.52 -11.07 14.11
N ALA A 21 -2.82 -10.04 14.90
CA ALA A 21 -1.91 -8.93 15.17
C ALA A 21 -0.61 -9.40 15.85
N ALA A 22 -0.70 -10.24 16.88
CA ALA A 22 0.46 -10.78 17.58
C ALA A 22 1.38 -11.64 16.71
N ARG A 23 0.84 -12.29 15.65
CA ARG A 23 1.64 -13.11 14.72
C ARG A 23 2.34 -12.30 13.65
N MET A 24 1.85 -11.10 13.35
CA MET A 24 2.43 -10.21 12.32
C MET A 24 3.27 -9.07 12.91
N ASP A 25 3.19 -8.85 14.23
CA ASP A 25 3.93 -7.81 14.95
C ASP A 25 3.92 -6.47 14.19
N SER A 26 5.07 -5.86 13.95
CA SER A 26 5.21 -4.60 13.20
C SER A 26 4.70 -4.62 11.74
N SER A 27 4.29 -5.78 11.25
CA SER A 27 3.77 -5.97 9.89
C SER A 27 2.25 -5.79 9.77
N PHE A 28 1.54 -5.59 10.88
CA PHE A 28 0.10 -5.30 10.88
C PHE A 28 -0.17 -3.88 11.34
N ILE A 29 -1.03 -3.16 10.63
CA ILE A 29 -1.50 -1.83 10.98
C ILE A 29 -3.03 -1.89 11.10
N SER A 30 -3.55 -1.50 12.26
CA SER A 30 -4.98 -1.51 12.53
C SER A 30 -5.69 -0.26 11.98
N ARG A 31 -7.02 -0.28 11.94
CA ARG A 31 -7.82 0.89 11.56
C ARG A 31 -7.73 2.00 12.61
N GLU A 32 -7.62 1.61 13.87
CA GLU A 32 -7.44 2.53 14.98
C GLU A 32 -6.13 3.29 14.81
N GLU A 33 -5.02 2.60 14.55
CA GLU A 33 -3.73 3.24 14.28
C GLU A 33 -3.81 4.20 13.09
N VAL A 34 -4.55 3.85 12.03
CA VAL A 34 -4.74 4.76 10.88
C VAL A 34 -5.56 5.98 11.28
N THR A 35 -6.66 5.81 12.02
CA THR A 35 -7.52 6.92 12.48
C THR A 35 -6.79 7.88 13.42
N GLU A 36 -5.92 7.36 14.27
CA GLU A 36 -5.10 8.17 15.20
C GLU A 36 -4.05 9.03 14.46
N ASN A 37 -3.57 8.56 13.32
CA ASN A 37 -2.44 9.17 12.58
C ASN A 37 -2.84 9.90 11.29
N LEU A 38 -4.07 9.69 10.81
CA LEU A 38 -4.59 10.28 9.57
C LEU A 38 -6.03 10.76 9.78
N PRO A 39 -6.47 11.84 9.11
CA PRO A 39 -7.86 12.32 9.19
C PRO A 39 -8.80 11.43 8.36
N VAL A 40 -8.82 10.14 8.66
CA VAL A 40 -9.66 9.12 8.03
C VAL A 40 -10.48 8.44 9.11
N MET A 41 -11.79 8.39 8.91
CA MET A 41 -12.73 7.75 9.87
C MET A 41 -13.35 6.52 9.24
N TYR A 42 -13.18 5.36 9.88
CA TYR A 42 -13.87 4.14 9.51
C TYR A 42 -15.22 4.08 10.24
N ARG A 43 -16.30 3.80 9.48
CA ARG A 43 -17.65 3.66 10.07
C ARG A 43 -17.71 2.39 10.91
N ALA A 44 -18.39 2.48 12.06
CA ALA A 44 -18.72 1.30 12.86
C ALA A 44 -19.50 0.30 12.01
N GLY A 45 -19.08 -0.99 12.03
CA GLY A 45 -19.72 -2.07 11.24
C GLY A 45 -18.97 -2.48 9.97
N HIS A 46 -17.90 -1.81 9.56
CA HIS A 46 -16.94 -2.43 8.65
C HIS A 46 -16.29 -3.58 9.43
N SER A 47 -16.46 -4.80 8.93
CA SER A 47 -15.90 -6.01 9.57
C SER A 47 -14.44 -5.77 9.99
N GLU A 48 -14.20 -5.73 11.30
CA GLU A 48 -12.86 -5.50 11.88
C GLU A 48 -11.95 -6.70 11.64
N SER A 49 -12.49 -7.84 11.28
CA SER A 49 -11.72 -9.03 11.03
C SER A 49 -10.95 -8.89 9.71
N ALA A 50 -9.65 -8.78 9.77
CA ALA A 50 -8.79 -9.07 8.63
C ALA A 50 -9.07 -10.53 8.23
N VAL A 51 -9.85 -10.72 7.17
CA VAL A 51 -10.36 -12.05 6.77
C VAL A 51 -9.27 -12.80 6.00
N PHE A 52 -8.05 -12.80 6.51
CA PHE A 52 -7.01 -13.67 5.99
C PHE A 52 -7.01 -15.00 6.76
N LYS A 53 -7.05 -16.11 6.02
CA LYS A 53 -6.86 -17.44 6.60
C LYS A 53 -5.47 -17.54 7.23
N GLU A 54 -5.32 -18.38 8.25
CA GLU A 54 -4.05 -18.59 8.97
C GLU A 54 -2.88 -18.95 8.05
N GLU A 55 -3.14 -19.76 7.03
CA GLU A 55 -2.13 -20.10 6.02
C GLU A 55 -1.66 -18.87 5.22
N THR A 56 -2.57 -17.93 4.95
CA THR A 56 -2.24 -16.66 4.25
C THR A 56 -1.41 -15.77 5.16
N ILE A 57 -1.77 -15.63 6.43
CA ILE A 57 -0.99 -14.86 7.42
C ILE A 57 0.42 -15.41 7.55
N THR A 58 0.55 -16.72 7.65
CA THR A 58 1.86 -17.39 7.71
C THR A 58 2.68 -17.13 6.44
N TRP A 59 2.03 -17.16 5.28
CA TRP A 59 2.67 -16.87 4.00
C TRP A 59 3.12 -15.41 3.91
N LEU A 60 2.26 -14.45 4.28
CA LEU A 60 2.59 -13.02 4.30
C LEU A 60 3.81 -12.72 5.17
N GLY A 61 3.87 -13.28 6.37
CA GLY A 61 4.99 -13.11 7.30
C GLY A 61 6.32 -13.64 6.73
N LYS A 62 6.29 -14.72 5.94
CA LYS A 62 7.48 -15.29 5.30
C LYS A 62 7.96 -14.48 4.08
N HIS A 63 7.11 -13.65 3.49
CA HIS A 63 7.37 -12.96 2.22
C HIS A 63 7.51 -11.43 2.37
N ASP A 64 7.77 -10.95 3.59
CA ASP A 64 8.00 -9.53 3.90
C ASP A 64 6.82 -8.63 3.49
N TYR A 65 5.60 -9.06 3.82
CA TYR A 65 4.39 -8.29 3.61
C TYR A 65 4.01 -7.48 4.85
N ILE A 66 3.39 -6.33 4.62
CA ILE A 66 2.58 -5.63 5.62
C ILE A 66 1.11 -5.78 5.28
N VAL A 67 0.28 -5.82 6.31
CA VAL A 67 -1.18 -5.76 6.21
C VAL A 67 -1.64 -4.43 6.76
N LEU A 68 -2.47 -3.73 6.00
CA LEU A 68 -3.01 -2.44 6.39
C LEU A 68 -4.44 -2.26 5.84
N PRO A 69 -5.27 -1.43 6.45
CA PRO A 69 -6.59 -1.13 5.90
C PRO A 69 -6.46 -0.19 4.70
N GLY A 70 -7.27 -0.42 3.68
CA GLY A 70 -7.56 0.57 2.65
C GLY A 70 -8.27 1.77 3.26
N PRO A 71 -8.51 2.85 2.52
CA PRO A 71 -9.27 4.00 3.00
C PRO A 71 -10.73 3.65 3.31
N SER A 72 -11.44 4.50 4.03
CA SER A 72 -12.87 4.30 4.32
C SER A 72 -13.78 4.39 3.09
N GLU A 73 -13.32 5.10 2.06
CA GLU A 73 -13.96 5.23 0.75
C GLU A 73 -12.88 5.12 -0.34
N ALA A 74 -13.27 4.71 -1.55
CA ALA A 74 -12.31 4.59 -2.65
C ALA A 74 -11.61 5.93 -2.92
N MET A 75 -10.29 5.91 -2.98
CA MET A 75 -9.48 7.12 -3.18
C MET A 75 -8.55 6.96 -4.39
N ASN A 76 -8.55 7.95 -5.26
CA ASN A 76 -7.55 8.06 -6.31
C ASN A 76 -6.30 8.82 -5.83
N LEU A 77 -5.28 8.89 -6.67
CA LEU A 77 -4.01 9.53 -6.33
C LEU A 77 -4.18 11.02 -5.97
N LEU A 78 -5.11 11.73 -6.64
CA LEU A 78 -5.40 13.14 -6.36
C LEU A 78 -6.03 13.33 -4.97
N ALA A 79 -6.94 12.43 -4.56
CA ALA A 79 -7.54 12.45 -3.24
C ALA A 79 -6.49 12.17 -2.15
N ILE A 80 -5.60 11.19 -2.36
CA ILE A 80 -4.48 10.91 -1.45
C ILE A 80 -3.55 12.12 -1.34
N ARG A 81 -3.28 12.81 -2.46
CA ARG A 81 -2.48 14.05 -2.43
C ARG A 81 -3.14 15.16 -1.63
N LYS A 82 -4.46 15.35 -1.76
CA LYS A 82 -5.21 16.34 -0.95
C LYS A 82 -5.12 16.02 0.54
N LEU A 83 -5.17 14.74 0.88
CA LEU A 83 -5.03 14.27 2.26
C LEU A 83 -3.61 14.49 2.82
N ALA A 84 -2.58 14.27 2.01
CA ALA A 84 -1.18 14.33 2.42
C ALA A 84 -0.29 15.01 1.37
N PRO A 85 -0.42 16.34 1.17
CA PRO A 85 0.30 17.05 0.10
C PRO A 85 1.82 17.03 0.28
N THR A 86 2.30 16.90 1.51
CA THR A 86 3.74 16.84 1.82
C THR A 86 4.38 15.49 1.45
N LEU A 87 3.57 14.46 1.23
CA LEU A 87 4.05 13.16 0.79
C LEU A 87 4.61 13.20 -0.63
N PHE A 88 4.07 14.07 -1.48
CA PHE A 88 4.40 14.11 -2.90
C PHE A 88 5.51 15.11 -3.19
N PHE A 89 6.43 14.73 -4.07
CA PHE A 89 7.44 15.63 -4.58
C PHE A 89 6.79 16.71 -5.43
N LYS A 90 7.14 17.97 -5.17
CA LYS A 90 6.71 19.13 -5.94
C LYS A 90 7.95 19.77 -6.54
N ASN A 91 8.12 19.66 -7.84
CA ASN A 91 9.17 20.41 -8.53
C ASN A 91 8.70 21.86 -8.66
N PRO A 92 9.44 22.86 -8.16
CA PRO A 92 9.08 24.26 -8.32
C PRO A 92 9.06 24.73 -9.79
N ASP A 93 9.87 24.11 -10.65
CA ASP A 93 10.05 24.49 -12.05
C ASP A 93 9.16 23.68 -13.03
N MET A 94 8.50 22.64 -12.55
CA MET A 94 7.63 21.79 -13.34
C MET A 94 6.39 21.40 -12.52
N GLU A 95 5.21 21.63 -13.05
CA GLU A 95 4.01 21.00 -12.48
C GLU A 95 4.21 19.48 -12.46
N SER A 96 3.92 18.91 -11.31
CA SER A 96 4.07 17.46 -11.14
C SER A 96 3.04 16.73 -11.99
N TRP A 97 3.38 16.45 -13.23
CA TRP A 97 2.51 15.91 -14.27
C TRP A 97 1.67 14.69 -13.82
N TYR A 98 2.21 13.87 -12.92
CA TYR A 98 1.54 12.69 -12.36
C TYR A 98 0.41 13.03 -11.38
N THR A 99 0.34 14.27 -10.93
CA THR A 99 -0.72 14.77 -10.06
C THR A 99 -1.63 15.76 -10.77
N ASP A 100 -1.45 15.94 -12.08
CA ASP A 100 -2.32 16.71 -12.93
C ASP A 100 -3.66 15.96 -13.12
N GLU A 101 -4.78 16.68 -13.02
CA GLU A 101 -6.11 16.14 -13.28
C GLU A 101 -6.28 15.60 -14.71
N LEU A 102 -5.44 16.01 -15.64
CA LEU A 102 -5.42 15.53 -17.03
C LEU A 102 -4.71 14.16 -17.18
N VAL A 103 -4.00 13.68 -16.17
CA VAL A 103 -3.30 12.40 -16.24
C VAL A 103 -4.26 11.27 -15.82
N ARG A 104 -4.49 10.34 -16.73
CA ARG A 104 -5.48 9.28 -16.61
C ARG A 104 -5.33 8.47 -15.32
N PHE A 105 -4.15 7.91 -15.04
CA PHE A 105 -3.94 7.07 -13.86
C PHE A 105 -4.16 7.81 -12.53
N SER A 106 -3.93 9.13 -12.49
CA SER A 106 -4.11 9.90 -11.25
C SER A 106 -5.59 10.00 -10.83
N ARG A 107 -6.52 9.82 -11.77
CA ARG A 107 -7.97 9.88 -11.57
C ARG A 107 -8.63 8.51 -11.55
N GLU A 108 -8.18 7.60 -12.41
CA GLU A 108 -8.85 6.32 -12.66
C GLU A 108 -8.34 5.21 -11.72
N ASP A 109 -7.04 5.22 -11.41
CA ASP A 109 -6.51 4.27 -10.44
C ASP A 109 -6.97 4.63 -9.04
N VAL A 110 -7.53 3.65 -8.35
CA VAL A 110 -8.07 3.83 -7.01
C VAL A 110 -7.56 2.77 -6.06
N VAL A 111 -7.37 3.17 -4.82
CA VAL A 111 -7.29 2.23 -3.70
C VAL A 111 -8.69 2.04 -3.13
N GLN A 112 -9.10 0.79 -2.99
CA GLN A 112 -10.43 0.42 -2.51
C GLN A 112 -10.46 0.31 -0.97
N PRO A 113 -11.65 0.50 -0.34
CA PRO A 113 -11.87 0.08 1.03
C PRO A 113 -11.61 -1.41 1.22
N GLY A 114 -11.29 -1.80 2.45
CA GLY A 114 -11.04 -3.20 2.81
C GLY A 114 -9.63 -3.38 3.36
N TRP A 115 -9.16 -4.61 3.41
CA TRP A 115 -7.80 -4.93 3.83
C TRP A 115 -6.92 -5.18 2.62
N MET A 116 -5.68 -4.71 2.70
CA MET A 116 -4.68 -4.94 1.68
C MET A 116 -3.38 -5.44 2.31
N ALA A 117 -2.68 -6.30 1.58
CA ALA A 117 -1.35 -6.75 1.96
C ALA A 117 -0.37 -6.43 0.82
N ILE A 118 0.72 -5.72 1.14
CA ILE A 118 1.70 -5.25 0.17
C ILE A 118 3.11 -5.58 0.65
N ARG A 119 4.02 -5.91 -0.26
CA ARG A 119 5.43 -6.10 0.08
C ARG A 119 6.06 -4.78 0.51
N ARG A 120 6.98 -4.85 1.46
CA ARG A 120 7.75 -3.68 1.93
C ARG A 120 8.78 -3.21 0.92
N SER A 121 9.23 -4.12 0.06
CA SER A 121 10.25 -3.91 -0.97
C SER A 121 9.81 -4.49 -2.31
N VAL A 122 10.60 -4.29 -3.36
CA VAL A 122 10.37 -4.92 -4.65
C VAL A 122 10.45 -6.45 -4.56
N LEU A 123 9.77 -7.12 -5.47
CA LEU A 123 9.77 -8.58 -5.57
C LEU A 123 11.21 -9.10 -5.72
N PRO A 124 11.65 -10.03 -4.86
CA PRO A 124 12.98 -10.62 -4.97
C PRO A 124 13.24 -11.23 -6.34
N GLY A 125 14.41 -10.97 -6.90
CA GLY A 125 14.79 -11.45 -8.24
C GLY A 125 14.23 -10.64 -9.40
N SER A 126 13.41 -9.59 -9.16
CA SER A 126 12.79 -8.82 -10.25
C SER A 126 13.69 -7.73 -10.86
N LEU A 127 14.85 -7.46 -10.29
CA LEU A 127 15.80 -6.47 -10.84
C LEU A 127 16.45 -6.95 -12.14
N GLY A 128 16.66 -6.05 -13.09
CA GLY A 128 17.33 -6.38 -14.35
C GLY A 128 16.48 -7.21 -15.32
N HIS A 129 15.19 -7.15 -15.19
CA HIS A 129 14.24 -7.86 -16.05
C HIS A 129 13.28 -6.91 -16.76
N THR A 130 12.79 -7.32 -17.92
CA THR A 130 11.69 -6.68 -18.64
C THR A 130 10.40 -6.73 -17.81
N TRP A 131 9.38 -5.97 -18.20
CA TRP A 131 8.08 -6.03 -17.53
C TRP A 131 7.47 -7.44 -17.56
N ASP A 132 7.46 -8.09 -18.70
CA ASP A 132 6.87 -9.42 -18.86
C ASP A 132 7.62 -10.49 -18.05
N ASP A 133 8.95 -10.42 -18.03
CA ASP A 133 9.75 -11.30 -17.19
C ASP A 133 9.48 -11.07 -15.70
N GLN A 134 9.36 -9.81 -15.27
CA GLN A 134 9.00 -9.47 -13.91
C GLN A 134 7.61 -10.02 -13.51
N LEU A 135 6.62 -9.94 -14.42
CA LEU A 135 5.29 -10.52 -14.18
C LEU A 135 5.34 -12.03 -13.97
N SER A 136 6.23 -12.72 -14.70
CA SER A 136 6.39 -14.18 -14.58
C SER A 136 6.90 -14.64 -13.21
N LEU A 137 7.53 -13.74 -12.44
CA LEU A 137 8.01 -14.00 -11.08
C LEU A 137 6.93 -13.93 -10.01
N LEU A 138 5.76 -13.34 -10.31
CA LEU A 138 4.66 -13.25 -9.37
C LEU A 138 4.11 -14.63 -9.05
N SER A 139 3.89 -14.90 -7.77
CA SER A 139 3.13 -16.09 -7.39
C SER A 139 1.65 -15.96 -7.81
N PRO A 140 0.90 -17.07 -7.92
CA PRO A 140 -0.52 -17.02 -8.23
C PRO A 140 -1.36 -16.19 -7.25
N ARG A 141 -0.86 -15.95 -6.05
CA ARG A 141 -1.50 -15.13 -5.00
C ARG A 141 -1.19 -13.63 -5.14
N GLU A 142 -0.22 -13.26 -5.97
CA GLU A 142 0.27 -11.89 -6.09
C GLU A 142 -0.24 -11.20 -7.35
N ARG A 143 -0.34 -9.88 -7.27
CA ARG A 143 -0.56 -8.98 -8.40
C ARG A 143 0.30 -7.72 -8.27
N VAL A 144 0.41 -6.97 -9.34
CA VAL A 144 1.05 -5.65 -9.28
C VAL A 144 0.04 -4.62 -8.76
N PRO A 145 0.39 -3.82 -7.74
CA PRO A 145 -0.46 -2.73 -7.28
C PRO A 145 -0.44 -1.55 -8.27
N ASN A 146 -1.53 -0.77 -8.29
CA ASN A 146 -1.58 0.50 -9.00
C ASN A 146 -0.92 1.65 -8.20
N ALA A 147 -0.78 2.83 -8.82
CA ALA A 147 -0.13 3.99 -8.21
C ALA A 147 -0.87 4.50 -6.97
N ALA A 148 -2.20 4.45 -6.93
CA ALA A 148 -2.98 4.87 -5.77
C ALA A 148 -2.82 3.90 -4.58
N GLU A 149 -2.79 2.59 -4.83
CA GLU A 149 -2.59 1.57 -3.80
C GLU A 149 -1.21 1.70 -3.13
N ILE A 150 -0.16 1.90 -3.94
CA ILE A 150 1.20 2.14 -3.42
C ILE A 150 1.26 3.45 -2.62
N ALA A 151 0.69 4.54 -3.14
CA ALA A 151 0.72 5.83 -2.46
C ALA A 151 0.01 5.77 -1.10
N TRP A 152 -1.15 5.10 -1.05
CA TRP A 152 -1.88 4.87 0.20
C TRP A 152 -1.06 4.05 1.19
N ALA A 153 -0.50 2.93 0.75
CA ALA A 153 0.30 2.07 1.62
C ALA A 153 1.52 2.82 2.20
N ILE A 154 2.22 3.60 1.38
CA ILE A 154 3.36 4.42 1.84
C ILE A 154 2.90 5.50 2.83
N LEU A 155 1.76 6.17 2.56
CA LEU A 155 1.21 7.18 3.47
C LEU A 155 0.91 6.58 4.83
N VAL A 156 0.13 5.50 4.87
CA VAL A 156 -0.26 4.82 6.11
C VAL A 156 0.97 4.35 6.86
N TYR A 157 1.87 3.63 6.19
CA TYR A 157 3.07 3.07 6.83
C TYR A 157 3.97 4.16 7.40
N LYS A 158 4.20 5.25 6.63
CA LYS A 158 5.00 6.38 7.10
C LYS A 158 4.39 7.05 8.31
N LYS A 159 3.08 7.19 8.36
CA LYS A 159 2.36 7.86 9.46
C LYS A 159 2.30 7.02 10.73
N THR A 160 2.22 5.70 10.60
CA THR A 160 2.09 4.79 11.74
C THR A 160 3.43 4.21 12.22
N ARG A 161 4.47 4.18 11.40
CA ARG A 161 5.77 3.56 11.71
C ARG A 161 6.96 4.51 11.61
N ASP A 162 6.73 5.78 11.21
CA ASP A 162 7.76 6.81 10.98
C ASP A 162 8.90 6.36 10.04
N THR A 163 8.65 5.36 9.22
CA THR A 163 9.55 4.83 8.19
C THR A 163 8.80 4.69 6.88
N SER A 164 9.47 4.29 5.81
CA SER A 164 8.86 4.21 4.50
C SER A 164 8.98 2.84 3.88
N LEU A 165 7.93 2.46 3.15
CA LEU A 165 8.00 1.39 2.16
C LEU A 165 8.78 1.86 0.93
N PHE A 166 9.42 0.94 0.22
CA PHE A 166 10.12 1.22 -1.01
C PHE A 166 11.10 2.41 -0.85
N GLU A 167 12.18 2.19 -0.14
CA GLU A 167 13.23 3.21 0.02
C GLU A 167 13.79 3.67 -1.32
N SER A 168 14.73 4.60 -1.35
CA SER A 168 15.17 5.29 -2.57
C SER A 168 15.68 4.38 -3.69
N LYS A 169 16.13 3.18 -3.38
CA LYS A 169 16.56 2.13 -4.36
C LYS A 169 16.38 0.76 -3.73
N PRO A 170 15.97 -0.26 -4.51
CA PRO A 170 15.60 -0.19 -5.92
C PRO A 170 14.26 0.55 -6.15
N LEU A 171 14.06 1.05 -7.37
CA LEU A 171 12.81 1.66 -7.82
C LEU A 171 11.74 0.59 -8.01
N ALA A 172 10.48 0.90 -7.74
CA ALA A 172 9.39 -0.07 -7.81
C ALA A 172 8.44 0.21 -9.01
N ARG A 173 8.39 -0.70 -9.99
CA ARG A 173 7.37 -0.68 -11.04
C ARG A 173 5.99 -0.97 -10.45
N VAL A 174 4.97 -0.28 -10.97
CA VAL A 174 3.55 -0.44 -10.60
C VAL A 174 2.69 -0.70 -11.84
N GLY A 175 1.47 -1.19 -11.65
CA GLY A 175 0.57 -1.56 -12.75
C GLY A 175 -0.08 -0.40 -13.50
N SER A 176 0.15 0.83 -13.07
CA SER A 176 -0.37 2.04 -13.72
C SER A 176 0.43 2.41 -14.95
N LEU A 177 -0.24 2.95 -15.96
CA LEU A 177 0.37 3.34 -17.24
C LEU A 177 0.49 4.85 -17.36
N ASP A 178 1.57 5.31 -17.96
CA ASP A 178 1.73 6.69 -18.40
C ASP A 178 0.94 6.99 -19.68
N ARG A 179 1.05 8.21 -20.22
CA ARG A 179 0.39 8.62 -21.48
C ARG A 179 0.91 7.87 -22.72
N ARG A 180 2.06 7.24 -22.66
CA ARG A 180 2.69 6.48 -23.75
C ARG A 180 2.36 5.00 -23.68
N GLY A 181 1.65 4.56 -22.62
CA GLY A 181 1.35 3.16 -22.36
C GLY A 181 2.47 2.39 -21.67
N SER A 182 3.51 3.07 -21.19
CA SER A 182 4.58 2.46 -20.39
C SER A 182 4.20 2.40 -18.92
N HIS A 183 4.60 1.33 -18.24
CA HIS A 183 4.34 1.19 -16.80
C HIS A 183 5.12 2.21 -15.99
N LEU A 184 4.44 2.73 -14.98
CA LEU A 184 5.04 3.68 -14.06
C LEU A 184 5.98 2.97 -13.09
N TYR A 185 6.95 3.72 -12.62
CA TYR A 185 7.75 3.35 -11.46
C TYR A 185 7.74 4.46 -10.41
N LEU A 186 7.85 4.03 -9.17
CA LEU A 186 7.91 4.89 -8.01
C LEU A 186 9.37 5.27 -7.73
N VAL A 187 9.58 6.58 -7.54
CA VAL A 187 10.86 7.15 -7.06
C VAL A 187 10.62 7.91 -5.77
N ARG A 188 11.61 7.93 -4.91
CA ARG A 188 11.62 8.81 -3.75
C ARG A 188 12.66 9.90 -3.92
N VAL A 189 12.20 11.15 -4.05
CA VAL A 189 13.03 12.33 -4.17
C VAL A 189 12.95 13.12 -2.86
N HIS A 190 14.05 13.21 -2.13
CA HIS A 190 14.09 13.83 -0.80
C HIS A 190 13.02 13.29 0.16
N GLY A 191 12.79 11.96 0.12
CA GLY A 191 11.79 11.30 0.94
C GLY A 191 10.34 11.47 0.48
N LYS A 192 10.08 12.17 -0.64
CA LYS A 192 8.76 12.39 -1.23
C LYS A 192 8.52 11.52 -2.44
N LEU A 193 7.26 11.17 -2.69
CA LEU A 193 6.85 10.33 -3.82
C LEU A 193 6.93 11.08 -5.14
N PHE A 194 7.48 10.41 -6.14
CA PHE A 194 7.47 10.83 -7.52
C PHE A 194 7.22 9.61 -8.41
N TYR A 195 6.34 9.74 -9.39
CA TYR A 195 6.09 8.72 -10.40
C TYR A 195 6.66 9.14 -11.74
N SER A 196 7.27 8.20 -12.45
CA SER A 196 7.76 8.39 -13.81
C SER A 196 7.49 7.14 -14.65
N GLY A 197 7.37 7.30 -15.96
CA GLY A 197 7.28 6.18 -16.90
C GLY A 197 8.65 5.72 -17.35
N TYR A 198 8.77 4.42 -17.65
CA TYR A 198 9.98 3.84 -18.21
C TYR A 198 9.61 2.74 -19.21
N PHE A 199 10.45 2.50 -20.19
CA PHE A 199 10.19 1.48 -21.21
C PHE A 199 10.07 0.08 -20.60
N ASP A 200 9.04 -0.65 -20.99
CA ASP A 200 8.72 -1.96 -20.43
C ASP A 200 9.73 -3.06 -20.84
N ASP A 201 10.39 -2.90 -21.98
CA ASP A 201 11.45 -3.75 -22.48
C ASP A 201 12.83 -3.50 -21.84
N SER A 202 12.91 -2.53 -20.92
CA SER A 202 14.19 -2.17 -20.30
C SER A 202 14.58 -3.10 -19.16
N GLU A 203 15.78 -3.65 -19.27
CA GLU A 203 16.45 -4.50 -18.27
C GLU A 203 17.39 -3.66 -17.40
N THR A 204 16.84 -2.80 -16.54
CA THR A 204 17.69 -1.97 -15.67
C THR A 204 17.83 -2.57 -14.26
N ALA A 205 19.08 -2.67 -13.80
CA ALA A 205 19.42 -3.27 -12.50
C ALA A 205 18.85 -2.54 -11.27
N ILE A 206 18.28 -1.36 -11.46
CA ILE A 206 17.71 -0.56 -10.36
C ILE A 206 16.18 -0.58 -10.31
N LEU A 207 15.52 -1.27 -11.24
CA LEU A 207 14.08 -1.27 -11.38
C LEU A 207 13.51 -2.66 -11.14
N GLY A 208 12.76 -2.82 -10.05
CA GLY A 208 12.09 -4.07 -9.67
C GLY A 208 10.58 -3.92 -9.66
N LEU A 209 9.86 -5.00 -9.41
CA LEU A 209 8.40 -5.05 -9.43
C LEU A 209 7.83 -4.86 -8.02
N ALA A 210 6.86 -3.98 -7.84
CA ALA A 210 6.03 -3.95 -6.66
C ALA A 210 5.04 -5.13 -6.67
N ALA A 211 4.76 -5.72 -5.52
CA ALA A 211 3.81 -6.82 -5.42
C ALA A 211 2.86 -6.66 -4.22
N MET A 212 1.61 -7.09 -4.41
CA MET A 212 0.60 -7.15 -3.37
C MET A 212 -0.23 -8.43 -3.49
N LEU A 213 -0.93 -8.80 -2.43
CA LEU A 213 -1.87 -9.92 -2.43
C LEU A 213 -3.10 -9.60 -3.32
N LYS A 214 -3.61 -10.63 -4.02
CA LYS A 214 -4.87 -10.55 -4.79
C LYS A 214 -6.07 -10.48 -3.87
#